data_fa67221bcd20236c9baddbe6106f471a
#
_entry.id   fa67221bcd20236c9baddbe6106f471a
#
_cell.length_a   1.000
_cell.length_b   1.000
_cell.length_c   1.000
_cell.angle_alpha   90.00
_cell.angle_beta   90.00
_cell.angle_gamma   90.00
#
_symmetry.space_group_name_H-M   'P 1'
#
loop_
_entity.id
_entity.type
_entity.pdbx_description
1 polymer ?
#
loop_
_entity_poly.entity_id
_entity_poly.type
_entity_poly.pdbx_seq_one_letter_code
_entity_poly.pdbx_strand_id
1 'polypeptide(L)'
;ATLADIDVDKVDIFVERARKKRAYPLSMDAGVERVLKSLNLMDDGRITNAALLLFGKEPQRFFPTSEVKCVQFYTNTISKPLASYQVFNGSLFEMIDNAVSFVMSHIDARVGERDKSAEVDVNFELPLKSVTESIVNSICHRDYTSNGSVQVMLFPNRLEVWNPGRLPFGITTAQLSLPHTSIPANPV
;
A
#
# COMPACT_ATOMS: atom_id res chain seq x y z
N ALA A 1 4.47 9.57 -20.55
CA ALA A 1 4.64 8.15 -20.28
C ALA A 1 4.04 7.32 -21.42
N THR A 2 4.60 6.17 -21.69
CA THR A 2 4.22 5.27 -22.76
C THR A 2 4.14 3.83 -22.25
N LEU A 3 3.66 2.90 -23.06
CA LEU A 3 3.66 1.46 -22.71
C LEU A 3 5.06 0.91 -22.40
N ALA A 4 6.12 1.52 -22.92
CA ALA A 4 7.50 1.13 -22.62
C ALA A 4 7.89 1.39 -21.15
N ASP A 5 7.19 2.29 -20.46
CA ASP A 5 7.40 2.59 -19.05
C ASP A 5 6.68 1.58 -18.13
N ILE A 6 5.81 0.72 -18.68
CA ILE A 6 5.10 -0.33 -17.94
C ILE A 6 5.97 -1.59 -17.85
N ASP A 7 5.96 -2.20 -16.70
CA ASP A 7 6.57 -3.48 -16.40
C ASP A 7 5.59 -4.62 -16.73
N VAL A 8 5.91 -5.40 -17.75
CA VAL A 8 5.05 -6.50 -18.23
C VAL A 8 4.91 -7.59 -17.16
N ASP A 9 5.99 -7.91 -16.46
CA ASP A 9 6.01 -8.97 -15.45
C ASP A 9 5.09 -8.63 -14.29
N LYS A 10 5.05 -7.34 -13.88
CA LYS A 10 4.11 -6.88 -12.83
C LYS A 10 2.65 -7.02 -13.25
N VAL A 11 2.35 -6.75 -14.52
CA VAL A 11 0.99 -6.92 -15.06
C VAL A 11 0.61 -8.40 -15.09
N ASP A 12 1.52 -9.27 -15.52
CA ASP A 12 1.29 -10.72 -15.59
C ASP A 12 1.07 -11.32 -14.20
N ILE A 13 1.89 -10.95 -13.21
CA ILE A 13 1.71 -11.34 -11.81
C ILE A 13 0.35 -10.89 -11.28
N PHE A 14 -0.06 -9.65 -11.61
CA PHE A 14 -1.39 -9.15 -11.23
C PHE A 14 -2.51 -10.00 -11.83
N VAL A 15 -2.47 -10.27 -13.13
CA VAL A 15 -3.48 -11.08 -13.83
C VAL A 15 -3.57 -12.47 -13.22
N GLU A 16 -2.44 -13.12 -12.96
CA GLU A 16 -2.38 -14.44 -12.32
C GLU A 16 -3.08 -14.44 -10.95
N ARG A 17 -2.71 -13.47 -10.08
CA ARG A 17 -3.29 -13.33 -8.75
C ARG A 17 -4.79 -12.99 -8.79
N ALA A 18 -5.19 -12.09 -9.70
CA ALA A 18 -6.58 -11.68 -9.85
C ALA A 18 -7.47 -12.83 -10.34
N ARG A 19 -6.99 -13.65 -11.25
CA ARG A 19 -7.71 -14.87 -11.71
C ARG A 19 -7.88 -15.88 -10.58
N LYS A 20 -6.83 -16.14 -9.80
CA LYS A 20 -6.89 -17.08 -8.68
C LYS A 20 -7.84 -16.63 -7.58
N LYS A 21 -7.90 -15.33 -7.27
CA LYS A 21 -8.64 -14.80 -6.12
C LYS A 21 -10.00 -14.23 -6.45
N ARG A 22 -10.23 -13.73 -7.67
CA ARG A 22 -11.39 -12.93 -8.05
C ARG A 22 -12.05 -13.35 -9.37
N ALA A 23 -11.66 -14.49 -9.94
CA ALA A 23 -12.15 -14.96 -11.25
C ALA A 23 -12.04 -13.88 -12.35
N TYR A 24 -10.95 -13.13 -12.38
CA TYR A 24 -10.71 -12.06 -13.34
C TYR A 24 -10.84 -12.60 -14.77
N PRO A 25 -11.60 -11.93 -15.66
CA PRO A 25 -12.07 -12.53 -16.93
C PRO A 25 -11.00 -12.64 -18.02
N LEU A 26 -9.89 -11.87 -17.92
CA LEU A 26 -8.86 -11.90 -18.96
C LEU A 26 -7.91 -13.09 -18.79
N SER A 27 -7.51 -13.67 -19.94
CA SER A 27 -6.48 -14.71 -19.99
C SER A 27 -5.08 -14.11 -19.78
N MET A 28 -4.11 -14.97 -19.46
CA MET A 28 -2.70 -14.57 -19.38
C MET A 28 -2.15 -14.03 -20.70
N ASP A 29 -2.71 -14.48 -21.83
CA ASP A 29 -2.28 -14.08 -23.18
C ASP A 29 -2.96 -12.79 -23.68
N ALA A 30 -3.70 -12.09 -22.83
CA ALA A 30 -4.47 -10.92 -23.23
C ALA A 30 -3.60 -9.74 -23.71
N GLY A 31 -2.33 -9.72 -23.33
CA GLY A 31 -1.40 -8.62 -23.58
C GLY A 31 -1.64 -7.41 -22.68
N VAL A 32 -0.57 -6.69 -22.37
CA VAL A 32 -0.54 -5.58 -21.39
C VAL A 32 -1.58 -4.50 -21.74
N GLU A 33 -1.66 -4.10 -23.00
CA GLU A 33 -2.59 -3.04 -23.43
C GLU A 33 -4.06 -3.39 -23.14
N ARG A 34 -4.45 -4.63 -23.41
CA ARG A 34 -5.83 -5.09 -23.15
C ARG A 34 -6.13 -5.17 -21.66
N VAL A 35 -5.16 -5.59 -20.85
CA VAL A 35 -5.29 -5.59 -19.37
C VAL A 35 -5.47 -4.17 -18.87
N LEU A 36 -4.62 -3.23 -19.27
CA LEU A 36 -4.71 -1.84 -18.85
C LEU A 36 -6.04 -1.19 -19.27
N LYS A 37 -6.51 -1.46 -20.49
CA LYS A 37 -7.83 -0.98 -20.95
C LYS A 37 -8.98 -1.56 -20.11
N SER A 38 -8.95 -2.84 -19.78
CA SER A 38 -9.99 -3.48 -18.96
C SER A 38 -10.05 -2.96 -17.54
N LEU A 39 -8.94 -2.41 -17.04
CA LEU A 39 -8.83 -1.80 -15.73
C LEU A 39 -9.06 -0.27 -15.74
N ASN A 40 -9.43 0.31 -16.89
CA ASN A 40 -9.52 1.76 -17.10
C ASN A 40 -8.19 2.50 -16.78
N LEU A 41 -7.07 1.84 -16.98
CA LEU A 41 -5.73 2.36 -16.78
C LEU A 41 -5.08 2.88 -18.07
N MET A 42 -5.81 2.81 -19.17
CA MET A 42 -5.40 3.31 -20.48
C MET A 42 -6.60 3.88 -21.23
N ASP A 43 -6.44 5.06 -21.82
CA ASP A 43 -7.43 5.76 -22.63
C ASP A 43 -6.76 6.36 -23.87
N ASP A 44 -7.38 6.18 -25.05
CA ASP A 44 -6.88 6.68 -26.35
C ASP A 44 -5.37 6.45 -26.59
N GLY A 45 -4.87 5.27 -26.22
CA GLY A 45 -3.45 4.92 -26.35
C GLY A 45 -2.52 5.56 -25.31
N ARG A 46 -3.07 6.34 -24.37
CA ARG A 46 -2.32 6.97 -23.27
C ARG A 46 -2.52 6.21 -21.97
N ILE A 47 -1.44 5.93 -21.28
CA ILE A 47 -1.48 5.33 -19.95
C ILE A 47 -1.80 6.38 -18.89
N THR A 48 -2.60 6.00 -17.90
CA THR A 48 -2.95 6.86 -16.77
C THR A 48 -1.81 6.91 -15.75
N ASN A 49 -1.85 7.93 -14.88
CA ASN A 49 -0.95 8.02 -13.73
C ASN A 49 -1.07 6.80 -12.80
N ALA A 50 -2.27 6.26 -12.63
CA ALA A 50 -2.52 5.06 -11.86
C ALA A 50 -1.82 3.83 -12.46
N ALA A 51 -1.80 3.69 -13.81
CA ALA A 51 -1.07 2.60 -14.46
C ALA A 51 0.42 2.65 -14.15
N LEU A 52 1.03 3.83 -14.17
CA LEU A 52 2.45 4.01 -13.81
C LEU A 52 2.72 3.68 -12.35
N LEU A 53 1.86 4.15 -11.45
CA LEU A 53 2.02 3.89 -10.02
C LEU A 53 1.86 2.40 -9.68
N LEU A 54 0.95 1.69 -10.36
CA LEU A 54 0.69 0.27 -10.12
C LEU A 54 1.71 -0.64 -10.82
N PHE A 55 2.05 -0.34 -12.06
CA PHE A 55 2.77 -1.26 -12.95
C PHE A 55 4.01 -0.64 -13.60
N GLY A 56 4.38 0.59 -13.26
CA GLY A 56 5.57 1.23 -13.83
C GLY A 56 6.87 0.51 -13.45
N LYS A 57 7.85 0.55 -14.36
CA LYS A 57 9.23 0.12 -14.09
C LYS A 57 9.88 1.00 -13.03
N GLU A 58 9.75 2.31 -13.20
CA GLU A 58 10.32 3.36 -12.33
C GLU A 58 9.27 4.45 -12.06
N PRO A 59 8.26 4.21 -11.21
CA PRO A 59 7.20 5.19 -10.94
C PRO A 59 7.73 6.51 -10.42
N GLN A 60 8.80 6.49 -9.62
CA GLN A 60 9.42 7.66 -9.00
C GLN A 60 10.03 8.63 -10.00
N ARG A 61 10.32 8.19 -11.23
CA ARG A 61 10.71 9.08 -12.32
C ARG A 61 9.63 10.12 -12.67
N PHE A 62 8.36 9.72 -12.51
CA PHE A 62 7.18 10.55 -12.79
C PHE A 62 6.59 11.15 -11.51
N PHE A 63 6.71 10.43 -10.40
CA PHE A 63 6.20 10.78 -9.08
C PHE A 63 7.32 10.67 -8.04
N PRO A 64 8.25 11.63 -7.98
CA PRO A 64 9.44 11.51 -7.11
C PRO A 64 9.12 11.33 -5.63
N THR A 65 7.97 11.85 -5.18
CA THR A 65 7.53 11.75 -3.78
C THR A 65 6.63 10.54 -3.50
N SER A 66 6.38 9.68 -4.52
CA SER A 66 5.65 8.43 -4.35
C SER A 66 6.54 7.39 -3.66
N GLU A 67 6.67 7.54 -2.35
CA GLU A 67 7.48 6.69 -1.47
C GLU A 67 6.76 6.50 -0.13
N VAL A 68 7.15 5.45 0.58
CA VAL A 68 6.71 5.19 1.97
C VAL A 68 7.93 5.23 2.88
N LYS A 69 7.90 6.09 3.89
CA LYS A 69 8.93 6.20 4.92
C LYS A 69 8.49 5.41 6.15
N CYS A 70 9.24 4.39 6.50
CA CYS A 70 9.00 3.57 7.67
C CYS A 70 10.04 3.89 8.75
N VAL A 71 9.57 4.17 9.96
CA VAL A 71 10.41 4.57 11.11
C VAL A 71 10.00 3.79 12.34
N GLN A 72 10.98 3.27 13.08
CA GLN A 72 10.78 2.76 14.43
C GLN A 72 11.47 3.67 15.45
N PHE A 73 10.76 3.99 16.52
CA PHE A 73 11.24 4.81 17.61
C PHE A 73 11.54 3.97 18.87
N TYR A 74 12.54 4.38 19.66
CA TYR A 74 12.83 3.78 20.96
C TYR A 74 11.85 4.25 22.05
N THR A 75 11.20 5.40 21.84
CA THR A 75 10.34 6.06 22.83
C THR A 75 8.96 6.35 22.23
N ASN A 76 8.01 6.73 23.07
CA ASN A 76 6.64 7.07 22.64
C ASN A 76 6.55 8.47 22.00
N THR A 77 7.66 9.12 21.73
CA THR A 77 7.75 10.44 21.10
C THR A 77 8.66 10.40 19.88
N ILE A 78 8.42 11.31 18.94
CA ILE A 78 9.30 11.49 17.77
C ILE A 78 10.62 12.09 18.27
N SER A 79 11.65 11.28 18.33
CA SER A 79 12.97 11.66 18.83
C SER A 79 14.08 10.87 18.16
N LYS A 80 15.29 11.42 18.15
CA LYS A 80 16.50 10.70 17.72
C LYS A 80 17.27 10.23 18.97
N PRO A 81 18.02 9.12 18.88
CA PRO A 81 18.24 8.29 17.71
C PRO A 81 17.02 7.45 17.32
N LEU A 82 16.89 7.08 16.03
CA LEU A 82 15.87 6.17 15.51
C LEU A 82 16.32 4.73 15.74
N ALA A 83 15.39 3.84 16.07
CA ALA A 83 15.67 2.40 16.17
C ALA A 83 15.84 1.76 14.77
N SER A 84 15.00 2.17 13.81
CA SER A 84 15.08 1.76 12.40
C SER A 84 14.52 2.86 11.51
N TYR A 85 15.06 3.00 10.29
CA TYR A 85 14.55 3.90 9.27
C TYR A 85 14.76 3.31 7.89
N GLN A 86 13.67 3.20 7.12
CA GLN A 86 13.71 2.73 5.75
C GLN A 86 12.80 3.56 4.85
N VAL A 87 13.17 3.71 3.59
CA VAL A 87 12.37 4.36 2.56
C VAL A 87 12.11 3.35 1.45
N PHE A 88 10.84 3.11 1.16
CA PHE A 88 10.42 2.17 0.14
C PHE A 88 9.89 2.92 -1.09
N ASN A 89 10.49 2.61 -2.23
CA ASN A 89 10.17 3.07 -3.56
C ASN A 89 9.66 1.89 -4.40
N GLY A 90 9.26 2.14 -5.63
CA GLY A 90 8.74 1.13 -6.56
C GLY A 90 7.27 1.33 -6.84
N SER A 91 6.60 0.29 -7.30
CA SER A 91 5.14 0.27 -7.51
C SER A 91 4.38 0.31 -6.19
N LEU A 92 3.09 0.67 -6.24
CA LEU A 92 2.25 0.70 -5.03
C LEU A 92 2.20 -0.66 -4.33
N PHE A 93 2.18 -1.77 -5.08
CA PHE A 93 2.19 -3.11 -4.51
C PHE A 93 3.48 -3.39 -3.74
N GLU A 94 4.65 -3.08 -4.34
CA GLU A 94 5.94 -3.25 -3.69
C GLU A 94 6.07 -2.40 -2.42
N MET A 95 5.60 -1.15 -2.47
CA MET A 95 5.62 -0.26 -1.31
C MET A 95 4.72 -0.78 -0.17
N ILE A 96 3.53 -1.31 -0.49
CA ILE A 96 2.63 -1.93 0.48
C ILE A 96 3.29 -3.14 1.13
N ASP A 97 3.77 -4.08 0.32
CA ASP A 97 4.36 -5.33 0.81
C ASP A 97 5.58 -5.05 1.71
N ASN A 98 6.45 -4.11 1.30
CA ASN A 98 7.63 -3.72 2.07
C ASN A 98 7.27 -3.00 3.37
N ALA A 99 6.30 -2.08 3.35
CA ALA A 99 5.89 -1.35 4.56
C ALA A 99 5.19 -2.27 5.57
N VAL A 100 4.35 -3.19 5.11
CA VAL A 100 3.74 -4.23 5.96
C VAL A 100 4.82 -5.13 6.56
N SER A 101 5.76 -5.61 5.74
CA SER A 101 6.89 -6.44 6.20
C SER A 101 7.75 -5.70 7.21
N PHE A 102 8.00 -4.40 7.03
CA PHE A 102 8.71 -3.58 8.00
C PHE A 102 7.99 -3.59 9.35
N VAL A 103 6.70 -3.29 9.41
CA VAL A 103 5.95 -3.28 10.67
C VAL A 103 5.96 -4.66 11.32
N MET A 104 5.63 -5.72 10.56
CA MET A 104 5.52 -7.07 11.09
C MET A 104 6.85 -7.64 11.58
N SER A 105 7.98 -7.18 11.04
CA SER A 105 9.32 -7.60 11.49
C SER A 105 9.82 -6.85 12.74
N HIS A 106 9.15 -5.78 13.14
CA HIS A 106 9.54 -4.92 14.26
C HIS A 106 8.55 -4.94 15.44
N ILE A 107 7.49 -5.77 15.35
CA ILE A 107 6.54 -5.99 16.45
C ILE A 107 6.71 -7.39 17.03
N ASP A 108 6.36 -7.54 18.30
CA ASP A 108 6.45 -8.82 18.98
C ASP A 108 5.43 -9.83 18.44
N ALA A 109 5.91 -11.04 18.22
CA ALA A 109 5.08 -12.19 17.90
C ALA A 109 5.05 -13.13 19.11
N ARG A 110 3.86 -13.43 19.62
CA ARG A 110 3.68 -14.49 20.62
C ARG A 110 3.44 -15.80 19.89
N VAL A 111 4.36 -16.74 20.07
CA VAL A 111 4.23 -18.10 19.55
C VAL A 111 3.47 -18.90 20.59
N GLY A 112 2.29 -19.43 20.25
CA GLY A 112 1.50 -20.30 21.10
C GLY A 112 2.22 -21.62 21.41
N GLU A 113 1.77 -22.34 22.42
CA GLU A 113 2.26 -23.69 22.71
C GLU A 113 1.84 -24.66 21.59
N ARG A 114 2.72 -25.60 21.26
CA ARG A 114 2.41 -26.68 20.32
C ARG A 114 1.36 -27.60 20.94
N ASP A 115 0.10 -27.40 20.56
CA ASP A 115 -0.94 -28.37 20.83
C ASP A 115 -1.07 -29.28 19.61
N LYS A 116 -0.91 -30.55 19.73
CA LYS A 116 -1.14 -31.71 18.84
C LYS A 116 -1.15 -31.52 17.28
N SER A 117 -0.95 -30.33 16.75
CA SER A 117 -0.84 -30.03 15.32
C SER A 117 0.55 -29.51 14.96
N ALA A 118 0.95 -29.67 13.70
CA ALA A 118 2.21 -29.14 13.20
C ALA A 118 2.19 -27.60 13.02
N GLU A 119 1.00 -27.00 13.08
CA GLU A 119 0.79 -25.56 13.00
C GLU A 119 0.81 -24.97 14.41
N VAL A 120 1.57 -23.90 14.57
CA VAL A 120 1.64 -23.12 15.80
C VAL A 120 0.94 -21.79 15.55
N ASP A 121 -0.02 -21.43 16.39
CA ASP A 121 -0.67 -20.14 16.32
C ASP A 121 0.33 -19.01 16.66
N VAL A 122 0.58 -18.14 15.69
CA VAL A 122 1.41 -16.96 15.87
C VAL A 122 0.49 -15.76 16.01
N ASN A 123 0.44 -15.19 17.20
CA ASN A 123 -0.33 -13.99 17.49
C ASN A 123 0.60 -12.78 17.56
N PHE A 124 0.49 -11.90 16.60
CA PHE A 124 1.20 -10.62 16.61
C PHE A 124 0.50 -9.62 17.53
N GLU A 125 1.27 -8.71 18.12
CA GLU A 125 0.76 -7.61 18.94
C GLU A 125 -0.25 -6.74 18.17
N LEU A 126 -0.01 -6.52 16.87
CA LEU A 126 -0.95 -5.88 15.94
C LEU A 126 -1.42 -6.90 14.90
N PRO A 127 -2.73 -7.03 14.66
CA PRO A 127 -3.24 -7.94 13.64
C PRO A 127 -2.75 -7.55 12.24
N LEU A 128 -2.14 -8.49 11.51
CA LEU A 128 -1.62 -8.29 10.16
C LEU A 128 -2.66 -7.62 9.23
N LYS A 129 -3.93 -8.03 9.34
CA LYS A 129 -5.00 -7.49 8.51
C LYS A 129 -5.20 -5.99 8.75
N SER A 130 -5.19 -5.56 10.01
CA SER A 130 -5.36 -4.13 10.37
C SER A 130 -4.18 -3.30 9.92
N VAL A 131 -2.94 -3.80 10.08
CA VAL A 131 -1.72 -3.15 9.59
C VAL A 131 -1.78 -2.99 8.08
N THR A 132 -2.09 -4.08 7.36
CA THR A 132 -2.20 -4.06 5.89
C THR A 132 -3.25 -3.07 5.42
N GLU A 133 -4.44 -3.09 6.01
CA GLU A 133 -5.54 -2.20 5.64
C GLU A 133 -5.19 -0.72 5.85
N SER A 134 -4.57 -0.39 6.98
CA SER A 134 -4.14 0.99 7.27
C SER A 134 -3.11 1.49 6.26
N ILE A 135 -2.14 0.66 5.89
CA ILE A 135 -1.10 1.00 4.91
C ILE A 135 -1.71 1.12 3.50
N VAL A 136 -2.55 0.16 3.08
CA VAL A 136 -3.24 0.20 1.79
C VAL A 136 -4.08 1.46 1.68
N ASN A 137 -4.90 1.76 2.71
CA ASN A 137 -5.75 2.96 2.70
C ASN A 137 -4.92 4.24 2.61
N SER A 138 -3.79 4.33 3.31
CA SER A 138 -2.94 5.52 3.25
C SER A 138 -2.33 5.74 1.87
N ILE A 139 -1.94 4.68 1.18
CA ILE A 139 -1.37 4.73 -0.16
C ILE A 139 -2.46 5.02 -1.21
N CYS A 140 -3.62 4.35 -1.12
CA CYS A 140 -4.72 4.53 -2.08
C CYS A 140 -5.38 5.93 -1.99
N HIS A 141 -5.46 6.49 -0.78
CA HIS A 141 -6.07 7.80 -0.54
C HIS A 141 -5.07 8.96 -0.46
N ARG A 142 -3.80 8.70 -0.77
CA ARG A 142 -2.78 9.73 -0.83
C ARG A 142 -3.09 10.77 -1.91
N ASP A 143 -2.84 12.02 -1.61
CA ASP A 143 -2.76 13.08 -2.63
C ASP A 143 -1.42 12.99 -3.37
N TYR A 144 -1.43 12.45 -4.59
CA TYR A 144 -0.24 12.28 -5.43
C TYR A 144 0.27 13.60 -6.05
N THR A 145 -0.44 14.70 -5.86
CA THR A 145 0.04 16.05 -6.22
C THR A 145 0.82 16.70 -5.07
N SER A 146 0.75 16.14 -3.87
CA SER A 146 1.48 16.61 -2.69
C SER A 146 2.94 16.20 -2.74
N ASN A 147 3.82 17.07 -2.21
CA ASN A 147 5.23 16.75 -1.99
C ASN A 147 5.49 15.90 -0.73
N GLY A 148 4.47 15.61 0.07
CA GLY A 148 4.59 14.75 1.24
C GLY A 148 4.62 13.27 0.88
N SER A 149 5.35 12.46 1.65
CA SER A 149 5.36 11.00 1.56
C SER A 149 4.41 10.38 2.59
N VAL A 150 3.94 9.15 2.34
CA VAL A 150 3.30 8.35 3.40
C VAL A 150 4.35 8.00 4.45
N GLN A 151 4.00 8.13 5.72
CA GLN A 151 4.89 7.81 6.84
C GLN A 151 4.24 6.75 7.73
N VAL A 152 4.95 5.66 7.94
CA VAL A 152 4.58 4.57 8.84
C VAL A 152 5.52 4.63 10.05
N MET A 153 4.99 5.00 11.20
CA MET A 153 5.76 5.27 12.42
C MET A 153 5.37 4.28 13.51
N LEU A 154 6.31 3.43 13.87
CA LEU A 154 6.16 2.44 14.92
C LEU A 154 6.79 2.95 16.21
N PHE A 155 5.96 3.10 17.23
CA PHE A 155 6.34 3.44 18.60
C PHE A 155 6.20 2.21 19.50
N PRO A 156 6.82 2.21 20.71
CA PRO A 156 6.68 1.09 21.64
C PRO A 156 5.23 0.73 22.01
N ASN A 157 4.30 1.67 21.89
CA ASN A 157 2.92 1.49 22.35
C ASN A 157 1.86 1.71 21.25
N ARG A 158 2.26 2.05 20.01
CA ARG A 158 1.31 2.32 18.90
C ARG A 158 1.97 2.34 17.54
N LEU A 159 1.15 2.12 16.53
CA LEU A 159 1.46 2.37 15.12
C LEU A 159 0.70 3.63 14.67
N GLU A 160 1.42 4.56 14.04
CA GLU A 160 0.83 5.72 13.38
C GLU A 160 1.10 5.64 11.87
N VAL A 161 0.07 5.88 11.06
CA VAL A 161 0.20 5.98 9.60
C VAL A 161 -0.25 7.37 9.17
N TRP A 162 0.68 8.17 8.68
CA TRP A 162 0.42 9.53 8.24
C TRP A 162 0.38 9.59 6.72
N ASN A 163 -0.68 10.20 6.20
CA ASN A 163 -0.95 10.31 4.78
C ASN A 163 -1.07 11.77 4.38
N PRO A 164 -0.28 12.28 3.41
CA PRO A 164 -0.50 13.58 2.84
C PRO A 164 -1.77 13.56 1.98
N GLY A 165 -2.81 14.16 2.50
CA GLY A 165 -4.13 14.23 1.88
C GLY A 165 -5.08 15.07 2.70
N ARG A 166 -6.28 15.26 2.18
CA ARG A 166 -7.36 15.97 2.86
C ARG A 166 -8.48 14.99 3.16
N LEU A 167 -9.24 15.28 4.20
CA LEU A 167 -10.50 14.57 4.41
C LEU A 167 -11.43 14.79 3.21
N PRO A 168 -12.21 13.78 2.81
CA PRO A 168 -13.22 13.95 1.78
C PRO A 168 -14.16 15.10 2.09
N PHE A 169 -14.63 15.79 1.05
CA PHE A 169 -15.56 16.90 1.23
C PHE A 169 -16.79 16.46 2.03
N GLY A 170 -17.15 17.24 3.06
CA GLY A 170 -18.29 16.97 3.92
C GLY A 170 -17.99 16.10 5.14
N ILE A 171 -16.75 15.59 5.31
CA ILE A 171 -16.33 14.87 6.51
C ILE A 171 -15.48 15.80 7.39
N THR A 172 -15.85 15.92 8.66
CA THR A 172 -15.10 16.66 9.67
C THR A 172 -14.35 15.69 10.59
N THR A 173 -13.31 16.17 11.26
CA THR A 173 -12.56 15.37 12.25
C THR A 173 -13.44 14.83 13.36
N ALA A 174 -14.47 15.57 13.78
CA ALA A 174 -15.42 15.13 14.79
C ALA A 174 -16.27 13.93 14.33
N GLN A 175 -16.54 13.84 13.04
CA GLN A 175 -17.34 12.73 12.47
C GLN A 175 -16.53 11.45 12.30
N LEU A 176 -15.19 11.51 12.30
CA LEU A 176 -14.34 10.32 12.17
C LEU A 176 -14.47 9.34 13.33
N SER A 177 -14.86 9.82 14.51
CA SER A 177 -15.12 8.98 15.70
C SER A 177 -16.56 8.41 15.75
N LEU A 178 -17.41 8.76 14.79
CA LEU A 178 -18.79 8.29 14.69
C LEU A 178 -18.95 7.37 13.47
N PRO A 179 -19.97 6.49 13.45
CA PRO A 179 -20.29 5.76 12.22
C PRO A 179 -20.57 6.74 11.08
N HIS A 180 -19.78 6.62 10.00
CA HIS A 180 -19.92 7.47 8.81
C HIS A 180 -19.76 6.64 7.55
N THR A 181 -20.32 7.15 6.45
CA THR A 181 -20.15 6.53 5.14
C THR A 181 -18.76 6.83 4.60
N SER A 182 -18.05 5.82 4.13
CA SER A 182 -16.79 6.01 3.42
C SER A 182 -17.07 6.60 2.03
N ILE A 183 -16.48 7.75 1.75
CA ILE A 183 -16.54 8.38 0.42
C ILE A 183 -15.18 8.16 -0.23
N PRO A 184 -15.07 7.39 -1.33
CA PRO A 184 -13.79 7.18 -1.99
C PRO A 184 -13.29 8.50 -2.59
N ALA A 185 -12.05 8.87 -2.28
CA ALA A 185 -11.40 10.05 -2.85
C ALA A 185 -10.99 9.80 -4.32
N ASN A 186 -10.70 8.55 -4.65
CA ASN A 186 -10.38 8.10 -6.00
C ASN A 186 -11.40 7.02 -6.38
N PRO A 187 -12.49 7.39 -7.09
CA PRO A 187 -13.43 6.38 -7.58
C PRO A 187 -12.72 5.49 -8.61
N VAL A 188 -12.77 4.19 -8.39
CA VAL A 188 -12.32 3.17 -9.32
C VAL A 188 -13.50 2.68 -10.13
#